data_de664137c72d260ddc81394a08ad2cf4
#
_entry.id   de664137c72d260ddc81394a08ad2cf4
#
_cell.length_a   1.000
_cell.length_b   1.000
_cell.length_c   1.000
_cell.angle_alpha   90.00
_cell.angle_beta   90.00
_cell.angle_gamma   90.00
#
_symmetry.space_group_name_H-M   'P 1'
#
loop_
_entity.id
_entity.type
_entity.pdbx_description
1 polymer ?
#
loop_
_entity_poly.entity_id
_entity_poly.type
_entity_poly.pdbx_seq_one_letter_code
_entity_poly.pdbx_strand_id
1 'polypeptide(L)'
;DIKTYDRRMLAKLFYPVVNPLFNFEFCKGYYPRVANDKMNGRVARLLVFPFLTALEKTIGNSDYLEFMKSFKYPLAGEFSFRRNVLPELRISSDWGIEVGILSEMQRSFSPQNICQVDLADSYDHKHQVLSIDDETKGLSRMSIDIIKTFIKKLATQGNTFSREKFRSLKATYYRSALDLIDIYRSDAYMNGLKFDSHTEEKAVELFAINIMKAGEAFILNPMDTPFIPTWSRVKSAIPDFLGRLEKVVNEDNKKYT
;
A
#
# COMPACT_ATOMS: atom_id res chain seq x y z
N ASP A 1 6.13 -16.61 3.62
CA ASP A 1 6.99 -15.46 3.30
C ASP A 1 7.43 -14.66 4.54
N ILE A 2 6.69 -14.72 5.65
CA ILE A 2 7.03 -14.05 6.92
C ILE A 2 7.82 -15.01 7.79
N LYS A 3 9.00 -14.60 8.26
CA LYS A 3 9.90 -15.45 9.04
C LYS A 3 9.78 -15.22 10.55
N THR A 4 9.33 -14.06 10.97
CA THR A 4 9.37 -13.59 12.36
C THR A 4 7.99 -13.42 13.01
N TYR A 5 6.92 -13.91 12.35
CA TYR A 5 5.55 -13.75 12.84
C TYR A 5 5.29 -14.65 14.05
N ASP A 6 4.70 -14.08 15.10
CA ASP A 6 4.30 -14.82 16.29
C ASP A 6 2.86 -14.48 16.76
N ARG A 7 2.38 -15.23 17.75
CA ARG A 7 1.03 -15.03 18.32
C ARG A 7 0.86 -13.68 19.04
N ARG A 8 1.94 -13.05 19.51
CA ARG A 8 1.87 -11.76 20.19
C ARG A 8 1.59 -10.64 19.19
N MET A 9 2.19 -10.71 18.01
CA MET A 9 1.89 -9.80 16.90
C MET A 9 0.42 -9.86 16.51
N LEU A 10 -0.12 -11.09 16.41
CA LEU A 10 -1.54 -11.30 16.13
C LEU A 10 -2.42 -10.70 17.24
N ALA A 11 -2.09 -10.97 18.51
CA ALA A 11 -2.81 -10.41 19.64
C ALA A 11 -2.79 -8.88 19.64
N LYS A 12 -1.62 -8.25 19.41
CA LYS A 12 -1.49 -6.79 19.28
C LYS A 12 -2.38 -6.24 18.17
N LEU A 13 -2.44 -6.92 17.03
CA LEU A 13 -3.21 -6.47 15.88
C LEU A 13 -4.73 -6.55 16.11
N PHE A 14 -5.20 -7.58 16.80
CA PHE A 14 -6.64 -7.76 17.07
C PHE A 14 -7.13 -6.98 18.30
N TYR A 15 -6.29 -6.80 19.31
CA TYR A 15 -6.68 -6.19 20.58
C TYR A 15 -7.43 -4.86 20.43
N PRO A 16 -6.99 -3.90 19.59
CA PRO A 16 -7.67 -2.61 19.46
C PRO A 16 -9.10 -2.72 18.90
N VAL A 17 -9.35 -3.68 18.00
CA VAL A 17 -10.67 -3.80 17.35
C VAL A 17 -11.65 -4.70 18.10
N VAL A 18 -11.16 -5.57 19.01
CA VAL A 18 -12.03 -6.49 19.78
C VAL A 18 -12.29 -5.99 21.19
N ASN A 19 -11.45 -5.11 21.73
CA ASN A 19 -11.63 -4.59 23.09
C ASN A 19 -12.77 -3.55 23.12
N PRO A 20 -13.82 -3.75 23.95
CA PRO A 20 -14.96 -2.86 24.00
C PRO A 20 -14.64 -1.46 24.56
N LEU A 21 -13.49 -1.27 25.19
CA LEU A 21 -13.03 0.05 25.67
C LEU A 21 -12.59 0.97 24.50
N PHE A 22 -12.32 0.40 23.34
CA PHE A 22 -11.91 1.14 22.13
C PHE A 22 -13.01 1.13 21.09
N ASN A 23 -13.16 2.24 20.39
CA ASN A 23 -14.11 2.36 19.29
C ASN A 23 -13.41 2.30 17.93
N PHE A 24 -12.46 1.36 17.76
CA PHE A 24 -11.76 1.18 16.50
C PHE A 24 -12.47 0.18 15.60
N GLU A 25 -12.62 0.55 14.33
CA GLU A 25 -13.14 -0.29 13.26
C GLU A 25 -12.01 -0.97 12.48
N PHE A 26 -10.83 -0.31 12.44
CA PHE A 26 -9.66 -0.76 11.71
C PHE A 26 -8.38 -0.49 12.51
N CYS A 27 -7.47 -1.47 12.50
CA CYS A 27 -6.13 -1.35 13.07
C CYS A 27 -5.09 -1.73 12.03
N LYS A 28 -4.13 -0.84 11.80
CA LYS A 28 -2.99 -1.04 10.88
C LYS A 28 -1.74 -1.39 11.68
N GLY A 29 -1.10 -2.49 11.34
CA GLY A 29 0.22 -2.81 11.88
C GLY A 29 1.31 -1.97 11.24
N TYR A 30 2.34 -1.64 12.02
CA TYR A 30 3.60 -1.10 11.52
C TYR A 30 4.77 -1.74 12.25
N TYR A 31 5.94 -1.67 11.66
CA TYR A 31 7.19 -2.22 12.20
C TYR A 31 8.39 -1.62 11.47
N PRO A 32 9.57 -1.55 12.11
CA PRO A 32 10.78 -1.14 11.43
C PRO A 32 11.20 -2.20 10.39
N ARG A 33 11.57 -1.74 9.21
CA ARG A 33 12.06 -2.59 8.13
C ARG A 33 13.58 -2.60 8.13
N VAL A 34 14.14 -3.17 9.19
CA VAL A 34 15.59 -3.35 9.35
C VAL A 34 15.90 -4.84 9.43
N ALA A 35 16.79 -5.32 8.56
CA ALA A 35 17.28 -6.69 8.57
C ALA A 35 18.68 -6.73 7.92
N ASN A 36 19.56 -7.59 8.44
CA ASN A 36 20.93 -7.75 7.96
C ASN A 36 21.74 -6.41 7.93
N ASP A 37 21.61 -5.61 8.98
CA ASP A 37 22.21 -4.28 9.13
C ASP A 37 21.85 -3.30 8.00
N LYS A 38 20.67 -3.46 7.37
CA LYS A 38 20.22 -2.60 6.27
C LYS A 38 18.79 -2.12 6.48
N MET A 39 18.52 -0.90 6.01
CA MET A 39 17.16 -0.38 5.91
C MET A 39 16.46 -0.96 4.68
N ASN A 40 15.37 -1.67 4.91
CA ASN A 40 14.50 -2.24 3.88
C ASN A 40 13.25 -1.37 3.63
N GLY A 41 12.27 -1.87 2.88
CA GLY A 41 11.02 -1.16 2.63
C GLY A 41 11.15 0.00 1.62
N ARG A 42 11.97 -0.18 0.57
CA ARG A 42 12.21 0.84 -0.48
C ARG A 42 10.93 1.42 -1.05
N VAL A 43 9.92 0.60 -1.31
CA VAL A 43 8.66 1.09 -1.91
C VAL A 43 7.96 2.08 -0.96
N ALA A 44 7.90 1.82 0.33
CA ALA A 44 7.34 2.79 1.27
C ALA A 44 8.22 4.05 1.39
N ARG A 45 9.53 3.86 1.63
CA ARG A 45 10.49 4.95 1.89
C ARG A 45 10.74 5.84 0.66
N LEU A 46 10.97 5.22 -0.49
CA LEU A 46 11.47 5.91 -1.69
C LEU A 46 10.39 6.09 -2.77
N LEU A 47 9.23 5.42 -2.67
CA LEU A 47 8.11 5.69 -3.55
C LEU A 47 6.98 6.39 -2.79
N VAL A 48 6.35 5.74 -1.81
CA VAL A 48 5.09 6.23 -1.26
C VAL A 48 5.24 7.57 -0.57
N PHE A 49 6.18 7.73 0.36
CA PHE A 49 6.33 8.98 1.09
C PHE A 49 6.73 10.17 0.20
N PRO A 50 7.75 10.07 -0.68
CA PRO A 50 8.08 11.19 -1.56
C PRO A 50 7.00 11.43 -2.64
N PHE A 51 6.25 10.40 -3.04
CA PHE A 51 5.14 10.55 -3.97
C PHE A 51 3.95 11.30 -3.34
N LEU A 52 3.60 11.00 -2.10
CA LEU A 52 2.59 11.77 -1.34
C LEU A 52 3.01 13.23 -1.18
N THR A 53 4.29 13.50 -0.89
CA THR A 53 4.83 14.86 -0.84
C THR A 53 4.76 15.56 -2.20
N ALA A 54 5.06 14.85 -3.27
CA ALA A 54 4.99 15.39 -4.63
C ALA A 54 3.52 15.65 -5.07
N LEU A 55 2.60 14.78 -4.72
CA LEU A 55 1.17 14.99 -4.94
C LEU A 55 0.68 16.24 -4.23
N GLU A 56 0.99 16.41 -2.95
CA GLU A 56 0.62 17.59 -2.17
C GLU A 56 1.15 18.88 -2.82
N LYS A 57 2.41 18.91 -3.26
CA LYS A 57 3.00 20.07 -3.97
C LYS A 57 2.37 20.32 -5.35
N THR A 58 1.84 19.29 -6.01
CA THR A 58 1.34 19.37 -7.39
C THR A 58 -0.15 19.65 -7.48
N ILE A 59 -0.95 19.10 -6.57
CA ILE A 59 -2.42 19.22 -6.58
C ILE A 59 -2.98 19.95 -5.36
N GLY A 60 -2.14 20.35 -4.42
CA GLY A 60 -2.54 20.93 -3.14
C GLY A 60 -2.77 19.88 -2.06
N ASN A 61 -2.91 20.34 -0.82
CA ASN A 61 -3.22 19.49 0.31
C ASN A 61 -4.67 18.99 0.26
N SER A 62 -4.92 17.82 0.83
CA SER A 62 -6.26 17.25 1.01
C SER A 62 -6.28 16.32 2.22
N ASP A 63 -7.46 16.16 2.81
CA ASP A 63 -7.69 15.22 3.93
C ASP A 63 -7.20 13.81 3.59
N TYR A 64 -7.33 13.40 2.34
CA TYR A 64 -6.84 12.11 1.88
C TYR A 64 -5.32 11.99 1.92
N LEU A 65 -4.60 12.99 1.45
CA LEU A 65 -3.14 12.99 1.48
C LEU A 65 -2.61 13.06 2.92
N GLU A 66 -3.21 13.88 3.77
CA GLU A 66 -2.90 13.93 5.21
C GLU A 66 -3.14 12.56 5.87
N PHE A 67 -4.30 11.96 5.61
CA PHE A 67 -4.62 10.63 6.12
C PHE A 67 -3.58 9.59 5.69
N MET A 68 -3.22 9.54 4.42
CA MET A 68 -2.22 8.59 3.92
C MET A 68 -0.82 8.82 4.52
N LYS A 69 -0.43 10.08 4.74
CA LYS A 69 0.84 10.47 5.36
C LYS A 69 0.89 10.17 6.86
N SER A 70 -0.26 10.02 7.52
CA SER A 70 -0.33 9.70 8.96
C SER A 70 0.11 8.26 9.30
N PHE A 71 0.16 7.37 8.31
CA PHE A 71 0.57 5.99 8.52
C PHE A 71 2.09 5.84 8.55
N LYS A 72 2.60 5.24 9.63
CA LYS A 72 4.04 4.96 9.79
C LYS A 72 4.56 3.96 8.76
N TYR A 73 3.73 3.00 8.37
CA TYR A 73 4.03 2.06 7.29
C TYR A 73 2.77 1.73 6.47
N PRO A 74 2.41 2.57 5.48
CA PRO A 74 1.16 2.43 4.72
C PRO A 74 1.05 1.11 3.95
N LEU A 75 2.17 0.52 3.53
CA LEU A 75 2.22 -0.73 2.76
C LEU A 75 2.38 -1.99 3.62
N ALA A 76 2.20 -1.92 4.95
CA ALA A 76 2.13 -3.14 5.76
C ALA A 76 0.90 -3.95 5.35
N GLY A 77 1.06 -5.25 5.09
CA GLY A 77 -0.04 -6.18 4.83
C GLY A 77 -0.80 -6.60 6.09
N GLU A 78 -0.26 -6.24 7.26
CA GLU A 78 -0.80 -6.59 8.56
C GLU A 78 -1.83 -5.56 9.01
N PHE A 79 -3.09 -5.94 8.98
CA PHE A 79 -4.20 -5.13 9.49
C PHE A 79 -5.34 -6.02 10.02
N SER A 80 -6.15 -5.46 10.86
CA SER A 80 -7.39 -6.07 11.35
C SER A 80 -8.54 -5.07 11.25
N PHE A 81 -9.74 -5.57 11.13
CA PHE A 81 -10.96 -4.76 11.15
C PHE A 81 -12.12 -5.55 11.74
N ARG A 82 -13.16 -4.86 12.15
CA ARG A 82 -14.39 -5.49 12.62
C ARG A 82 -15.07 -6.25 11.48
N ARG A 83 -15.72 -7.35 11.82
CA ARG A 83 -16.34 -8.26 10.83
C ARG A 83 -17.36 -7.57 9.91
N ASN A 84 -18.06 -6.56 10.41
CA ASN A 84 -19.05 -5.79 9.65
C ASN A 84 -18.44 -4.96 8.52
N VAL A 85 -17.15 -4.64 8.58
CA VAL A 85 -16.43 -3.88 7.55
C VAL A 85 -16.23 -4.71 6.27
N LEU A 86 -15.90 -5.99 6.42
CA LEU A 86 -15.49 -6.87 5.32
C LEU A 86 -16.49 -6.97 4.16
N PRO A 87 -17.82 -7.10 4.38
CA PRO A 87 -18.78 -7.26 3.30
C PRO A 87 -18.87 -6.06 2.36
N GLU A 88 -18.48 -4.87 2.83
CA GLU A 88 -18.59 -3.60 2.08
C GLU A 88 -17.26 -3.12 1.50
N LEU A 89 -16.15 -3.84 1.77
CA LEU A 89 -14.85 -3.47 1.26
C LEU A 89 -14.75 -3.68 -0.25
N ARG A 90 -14.21 -2.67 -0.93
CA ARG A 90 -13.77 -2.74 -2.32
C ARG A 90 -12.28 -3.01 -2.33
N ILE A 91 -11.90 -4.18 -2.79
CA ILE A 91 -10.51 -4.66 -2.74
C ILE A 91 -9.89 -4.51 -4.12
N SER A 92 -8.69 -3.92 -4.19
CA SER A 92 -7.89 -3.92 -5.41
C SER A 92 -7.41 -5.34 -5.72
N SER A 93 -7.37 -5.70 -7.00
CA SER A 93 -6.91 -7.01 -7.47
C SER A 93 -5.42 -7.04 -7.84
N ASP A 94 -4.69 -5.96 -7.53
CA ASP A 94 -3.30 -5.73 -7.87
C ASP A 94 -2.47 -5.32 -6.64
N TRP A 95 -1.22 -4.90 -6.84
CA TRP A 95 -0.33 -4.44 -5.77
C TRP A 95 -0.76 -3.12 -5.10
N GLY A 96 -1.84 -2.53 -5.50
CA GLY A 96 -2.45 -1.37 -4.83
C GLY A 96 -3.37 -1.73 -3.66
N ILE A 97 -3.40 -3.01 -3.24
CA ILE A 97 -4.36 -3.51 -2.24
C ILE A 97 -4.27 -2.75 -0.91
N GLU A 98 -3.09 -2.51 -0.36
CA GLU A 98 -2.94 -1.80 0.91
C GLU A 98 -3.39 -0.35 0.81
N VAL A 99 -3.00 0.35 -0.25
CA VAL A 99 -3.45 1.72 -0.54
C VAL A 99 -4.95 1.76 -0.78
N GLY A 100 -5.49 0.78 -1.50
CA GLY A 100 -6.92 0.63 -1.75
C GLY A 100 -7.72 0.45 -0.45
N ILE A 101 -7.28 -0.44 0.43
CA ILE A 101 -7.92 -0.67 1.74
C ILE A 101 -7.88 0.60 2.59
N LEU A 102 -6.73 1.28 2.70
CA LEU A 102 -6.63 2.55 3.42
C LEU A 102 -7.56 3.61 2.83
N SER A 103 -7.69 3.66 1.51
CA SER A 103 -8.61 4.57 0.83
C SER A 103 -10.08 4.28 1.14
N GLU A 104 -10.46 2.99 1.26
CA GLU A 104 -11.80 2.60 1.70
C GLU A 104 -12.05 2.93 3.18
N MET A 105 -11.04 2.77 4.04
CA MET A 105 -11.12 3.17 5.43
C MET A 105 -11.35 4.68 5.57
N GLN A 106 -10.59 5.49 4.85
CA GLN A 106 -10.75 6.95 4.83
C GLN A 106 -12.13 7.38 4.33
N ARG A 107 -12.70 6.65 3.35
CA ARG A 107 -14.03 6.93 2.81
C ARG A 107 -15.16 6.57 3.79
N SER A 108 -14.99 5.52 4.58
CA SER A 108 -16.07 4.88 5.32
C SER A 108 -16.08 5.21 6.81
N PHE A 109 -14.95 5.65 7.37
CA PHE A 109 -14.77 5.83 8.81
C PHE A 109 -14.10 7.16 9.13
N SER A 110 -14.44 7.71 10.30
CA SER A 110 -13.69 8.82 10.89
C SER A 110 -12.25 8.37 11.22
N PRO A 111 -11.24 9.24 11.09
CA PRO A 111 -9.87 8.94 11.54
C PRO A 111 -9.80 8.46 13.01
N GLN A 112 -10.73 8.88 13.85
CA GLN A 112 -10.83 8.46 15.26
C GLN A 112 -11.20 6.97 15.43
N ASN A 113 -11.76 6.34 14.40
CA ASN A 113 -12.09 4.90 14.42
C ASN A 113 -10.96 4.02 13.82
N ILE A 114 -9.81 4.63 13.55
CA ILE A 114 -8.66 3.98 12.91
C ILE A 114 -7.45 4.13 13.82
N CYS A 115 -6.74 3.03 14.06
CA CYS A 115 -5.52 3.07 14.86
C CYS A 115 -4.35 2.36 14.16
N GLN A 116 -3.17 2.56 14.72
CA GLN A 116 -1.95 1.89 14.31
C GLN A 116 -1.30 1.22 15.53
N VAL A 117 -0.74 0.03 15.34
CA VAL A 117 -0.07 -0.71 16.40
C VAL A 117 1.34 -1.11 15.96
N ASP A 118 2.30 -0.93 16.87
CA ASP A 118 3.65 -1.43 16.70
C ASP A 118 3.67 -2.95 16.93
N LEU A 119 3.93 -3.70 15.87
CA LEU A 119 3.88 -5.16 15.92
C LEU A 119 5.15 -5.77 16.51
N ALA A 120 6.32 -5.26 16.14
CA ALA A 120 7.59 -5.87 16.50
C ALA A 120 8.77 -4.94 16.31
N ASP A 121 9.82 -5.13 17.10
CA ASP A 121 11.09 -4.43 16.97
C ASP A 121 11.86 -4.84 15.71
N SER A 122 11.60 -6.05 15.19
CA SER A 122 12.20 -6.60 13.98
C SER A 122 11.18 -7.43 13.24
N TYR A 123 11.03 -7.18 11.93
CA TYR A 123 10.09 -7.89 11.08
C TYR A 123 10.73 -8.18 9.71
N ASP A 124 10.99 -9.46 9.44
CA ASP A 124 11.62 -9.89 8.20
C ASP A 124 10.65 -10.73 7.35
N HIS A 125 10.52 -10.35 6.09
CA HIS A 125 9.80 -11.09 5.08
C HIS A 125 10.50 -10.97 3.73
N LYS A 126 10.08 -11.77 2.76
CA LYS A 126 10.64 -11.80 1.40
C LYS A 126 10.70 -10.42 0.76
N HIS A 127 11.83 -10.09 0.17
CA HIS A 127 12.06 -8.86 -0.58
C HIS A 127 11.88 -9.10 -2.08
N GLN A 128 11.23 -8.14 -2.76
CA GLN A 128 11.14 -8.13 -4.22
C GLN A 128 12.42 -7.56 -4.86
N VAL A 129 12.78 -8.07 -6.02
CA VAL A 129 13.93 -7.61 -6.80
C VAL A 129 13.57 -6.34 -7.56
N LEU A 130 14.55 -5.49 -7.87
CA LEU A 130 14.34 -4.21 -8.57
C LEU A 130 13.69 -4.37 -9.95
N SER A 131 14.00 -5.42 -10.72
CA SER A 131 13.42 -5.74 -12.04
C SER A 131 13.34 -4.52 -12.97
N ILE A 132 14.48 -3.86 -13.20
CA ILE A 132 14.56 -2.64 -14.02
C ILE A 132 14.13 -2.91 -15.48
N ASP A 133 14.47 -4.09 -15.99
CA ASP A 133 14.26 -4.47 -17.39
C ASP A 133 12.91 -5.20 -17.64
N ASP A 134 12.11 -5.45 -16.59
CA ASP A 134 10.84 -6.18 -16.71
C ASP A 134 9.73 -5.51 -15.90
N GLU A 135 8.89 -4.74 -16.58
CA GLU A 135 7.77 -4.00 -16.00
C GLU A 135 6.67 -4.90 -15.42
N THR A 136 6.65 -6.16 -15.80
CA THR A 136 5.61 -7.12 -15.37
C THR A 136 5.95 -7.80 -14.05
N LYS A 137 7.15 -7.55 -13.50
CA LYS A 137 7.67 -8.24 -12.32
C LYS A 137 8.25 -7.28 -11.27
N GLY A 138 8.44 -7.82 -10.08
CA GLY A 138 9.19 -7.19 -9.00
C GLY A 138 8.67 -5.81 -8.60
N LEU A 139 9.59 -4.92 -8.24
CA LEU A 139 9.27 -3.57 -7.78
C LEU A 139 8.73 -2.67 -8.90
N SER A 140 9.04 -2.97 -10.18
CA SER A 140 8.50 -2.17 -11.29
C SER A 140 6.98 -2.30 -11.37
N ARG A 141 6.45 -3.51 -11.47
CA ARG A 141 5.00 -3.76 -11.47
C ARG A 141 4.33 -3.21 -10.22
N MET A 142 4.90 -3.54 -9.05
CA MET A 142 4.35 -3.09 -7.75
C MET A 142 4.21 -1.57 -7.70
N SER A 143 5.24 -0.82 -8.14
CA SER A 143 5.21 0.64 -8.10
C SER A 143 4.16 1.23 -9.05
N ILE A 144 4.00 0.68 -10.24
CA ILE A 144 2.98 1.12 -11.22
C ILE A 144 1.57 0.94 -10.63
N ASP A 145 1.27 -0.23 -10.06
CA ASP A 145 -0.05 -0.53 -9.49
C ASP A 145 -0.37 0.38 -8.29
N ILE A 146 0.60 0.61 -7.41
CA ILE A 146 0.46 1.53 -6.27
C ILE A 146 0.18 2.96 -6.74
N ILE A 147 0.97 3.47 -7.70
CA ILE A 147 0.79 4.83 -8.25
C ILE A 147 -0.60 4.96 -8.88
N LYS A 148 -1.01 3.99 -9.71
CA LYS A 148 -2.35 3.97 -10.34
C LYS A 148 -3.46 4.02 -9.28
N THR A 149 -3.32 3.31 -8.17
CA THR A 149 -4.32 3.31 -7.10
C THR A 149 -4.45 4.69 -6.46
N PHE A 150 -3.35 5.39 -6.16
CA PHE A 150 -3.39 6.78 -5.69
C PHE A 150 -4.07 7.72 -6.69
N ILE A 151 -3.67 7.65 -7.96
CA ILE A 151 -4.21 8.51 -9.02
C ILE A 151 -5.72 8.27 -9.20
N LYS A 152 -6.15 7.00 -9.27
CA LYS A 152 -7.58 6.65 -9.35
C LYS A 152 -8.37 7.22 -8.18
N LYS A 153 -7.87 7.07 -6.95
CA LYS A 153 -8.54 7.61 -5.77
C LYS A 153 -8.66 9.13 -5.83
N LEU A 154 -7.58 9.83 -6.14
CA LEU A 154 -7.59 11.29 -6.26
C LEU A 154 -8.49 11.78 -7.41
N ALA A 155 -8.54 11.05 -8.53
CA ALA A 155 -9.46 11.35 -9.62
C ALA A 155 -10.94 11.21 -9.19
N THR A 156 -11.28 10.22 -8.36
CA THR A 156 -12.65 10.11 -7.80
C THR A 156 -13.01 11.26 -6.84
N GLN A 157 -12.02 12.00 -6.37
CA GLN A 157 -12.19 13.21 -5.55
C GLN A 157 -12.21 14.50 -6.39
N GLY A 158 -12.24 14.39 -7.72
CA GLY A 158 -12.31 15.53 -8.64
C GLY A 158 -10.95 16.07 -9.11
N ASN A 159 -9.85 15.45 -8.73
CA ASN A 159 -8.54 15.86 -9.24
C ASN A 159 -8.36 15.44 -10.70
N THR A 160 -7.94 16.37 -11.54
CA THR A 160 -7.65 16.11 -12.96
C THR A 160 -6.16 15.82 -13.16
N PHE A 161 -5.86 14.85 -14.00
CA PHE A 161 -4.49 14.47 -14.35
C PHE A 161 -4.27 14.55 -15.86
N SER A 162 -3.34 15.39 -16.29
CA SER A 162 -2.87 15.51 -17.67
C SER A 162 -1.42 15.01 -17.79
N ARG A 163 -0.92 14.88 -19.02
CA ARG A 163 0.48 14.53 -19.26
C ARG A 163 1.45 15.54 -18.63
N GLU A 164 1.12 16.83 -18.73
CA GLU A 164 1.91 17.92 -18.14
C GLU A 164 1.96 17.79 -16.62
N LYS A 165 0.82 17.47 -16.01
CA LYS A 165 0.73 17.24 -14.57
C LYS A 165 1.59 16.05 -14.12
N PHE A 166 1.61 14.95 -14.89
CA PHE A 166 2.48 13.81 -14.61
C PHE A 166 3.97 14.16 -14.78
N ARG A 167 4.35 15.00 -15.75
CA ARG A 167 5.73 15.50 -15.88
C ARG A 167 6.16 16.31 -14.67
N SER A 168 5.33 17.24 -14.22
CA SER A 168 5.57 18.02 -13.01
C SER A 168 5.66 17.11 -11.76
N LEU A 169 4.72 16.18 -11.63
CA LEU A 169 4.69 15.22 -10.53
C LEU A 169 5.96 14.34 -10.49
N LYS A 170 6.42 13.85 -11.66
CA LYS A 170 7.68 13.11 -11.77
C LYS A 170 8.87 13.95 -11.30
N ALA A 171 8.99 15.19 -11.76
CA ALA A 171 10.11 16.08 -11.39
C ALA A 171 10.09 16.39 -9.88
N THR A 172 8.92 16.70 -9.34
CA THR A 172 8.74 16.98 -7.90
C THR A 172 9.02 15.76 -7.04
N TYR A 173 8.54 14.57 -7.47
CA TYR A 173 8.82 13.30 -6.84
C TYR A 173 10.32 13.02 -6.81
N TYR A 174 10.99 13.12 -7.97
CA TYR A 174 12.43 12.81 -8.09
C TYR A 174 13.27 13.64 -7.12
N ARG A 175 13.02 14.95 -7.06
CA ARG A 175 13.70 15.82 -6.09
C ARG A 175 13.41 15.41 -4.65
N SER A 176 12.14 15.21 -4.30
CA SER A 176 11.75 14.84 -2.94
C SER A 176 12.33 13.48 -2.51
N ALA A 177 12.47 12.55 -3.46
CA ALA A 177 13.03 11.23 -3.18
C ALA A 177 14.55 11.30 -2.96
N LEU A 178 15.27 12.11 -3.72
CA LEU A 178 16.71 12.33 -3.49
C LEU A 178 16.97 12.98 -2.13
N ASP A 179 16.19 14.00 -1.74
CA ASP A 179 16.29 14.62 -0.41
C ASP A 179 16.08 13.57 0.71
N LEU A 180 15.17 12.62 0.52
CA LEU A 180 14.95 11.51 1.47
C LEU A 180 16.10 10.50 1.48
N ILE A 181 16.78 10.25 0.37
CA ILE A 181 17.99 9.39 0.35
C ILE A 181 19.05 9.97 1.29
N ASP A 182 19.28 11.27 1.26
CA ASP A 182 20.26 11.93 2.14
C ASP A 182 19.87 11.81 3.62
N ILE A 183 18.59 11.96 3.93
CA ILE A 183 18.07 11.76 5.30
C ILE A 183 18.25 10.32 5.73
N TYR A 184 17.81 9.35 4.94
CA TYR A 184 17.93 7.92 5.28
C TYR A 184 19.39 7.44 5.35
N ARG A 185 20.30 8.02 4.57
CA ARG A 185 21.73 7.76 4.69
C ARG A 185 22.24 8.18 6.07
N SER A 186 21.86 9.38 6.51
CA SER A 186 22.22 9.92 7.81
C SER A 186 21.63 9.08 8.94
N ASP A 187 20.35 8.72 8.83
CA ASP A 187 19.67 7.84 9.78
C ASP A 187 20.34 6.46 9.87
N ALA A 188 20.71 5.89 8.72
CA ALA A 188 21.40 4.60 8.69
C ALA A 188 22.73 4.66 9.43
N TYR A 189 23.56 5.68 9.16
CA TYR A 189 24.87 5.83 9.82
C TYR A 189 24.74 6.07 11.33
N MET A 190 23.79 6.91 11.76
CA MET A 190 23.54 7.14 13.19
C MET A 190 23.11 5.86 13.93
N ASN A 191 22.47 4.91 13.23
CA ASN A 191 21.99 3.65 13.80
C ASN A 191 22.93 2.46 13.48
N GLY A 192 24.14 2.69 12.98
CA GLY A 192 25.11 1.65 12.67
C GLY A 192 24.71 0.72 11.52
N LEU A 193 23.84 1.18 10.63
CA LEU A 193 23.36 0.41 9.49
C LEU A 193 24.18 0.69 8.23
N LYS A 194 24.25 -0.30 7.36
CA LYS A 194 24.84 -0.17 6.02
C LYS A 194 23.86 0.53 5.07
N PHE A 195 24.37 1.47 4.29
CA PHE A 195 23.56 2.19 3.30
C PHE A 195 24.28 2.25 1.95
N ASP A 196 23.56 1.87 0.88
CA ASP A 196 24.05 1.87 -0.50
C ASP A 196 23.27 2.91 -1.31
N SER A 197 23.77 4.15 -1.32
CA SER A 197 23.14 5.28 -2.02
C SER A 197 22.88 4.98 -3.49
N HIS A 198 23.81 4.33 -4.18
CA HIS A 198 23.68 4.03 -5.60
C HIS A 198 22.50 3.09 -5.91
N THR A 199 22.34 2.05 -5.09
CA THR A 199 21.17 1.14 -5.24
C THR A 199 19.86 1.85 -4.90
N GLU A 200 19.83 2.76 -3.93
CA GLU A 200 18.64 3.53 -3.58
C GLU A 200 18.30 4.56 -4.69
N GLU A 201 19.28 5.24 -5.27
CA GLU A 201 19.11 6.15 -6.42
C GLU A 201 18.55 5.44 -7.65
N LYS A 202 19.06 4.26 -7.99
CA LYS A 202 18.51 3.42 -9.07
C LYS A 202 17.03 3.07 -8.83
N ALA A 203 16.64 2.81 -7.60
CA ALA A 203 15.24 2.56 -7.27
C ALA A 203 14.39 3.83 -7.48
N VAL A 204 14.88 5.00 -7.12
CA VAL A 204 14.21 6.29 -7.33
C VAL A 204 14.05 6.59 -8.83
N GLU A 205 15.08 6.31 -9.64
CA GLU A 205 15.03 6.45 -11.11
C GLU A 205 13.96 5.54 -11.71
N LEU A 206 13.90 4.27 -11.29
CA LEU A 206 12.88 3.33 -11.71
C LEU A 206 11.47 3.83 -11.36
N PHE A 207 11.26 4.28 -10.14
CA PHE A 207 9.96 4.78 -9.70
C PHE A 207 9.56 6.07 -10.43
N ALA A 208 10.51 6.96 -10.73
CA ALA A 208 10.26 8.16 -11.53
C ALA A 208 9.81 7.83 -12.96
N ILE A 209 10.39 6.80 -13.59
CA ILE A 209 9.93 6.28 -14.87
C ILE A 209 8.52 5.71 -14.74
N ASN A 210 8.26 4.95 -13.70
CA ASN A 210 6.98 4.27 -13.47
C ASN A 210 5.83 5.25 -13.14
N ILE A 211 6.11 6.46 -12.64
CA ILE A 211 5.12 7.54 -12.53
C ILE A 211 4.57 7.92 -13.91
N MET A 212 5.44 8.04 -14.91
CA MET A 212 4.99 8.35 -16.27
C MET A 212 4.19 7.19 -16.88
N LYS A 213 4.66 5.96 -16.71
CA LYS A 213 3.97 4.75 -17.21
C LYS A 213 2.58 4.59 -16.58
N ALA A 214 2.50 4.72 -15.27
CA ALA A 214 1.22 4.68 -14.56
C ALA A 214 0.27 5.81 -15.01
N GLY A 215 0.81 7.00 -15.24
CA GLY A 215 0.07 8.15 -15.74
C GLY A 215 -0.46 7.93 -17.16
N GLU A 216 0.34 7.40 -18.05
CA GLU A 216 -0.07 7.07 -19.44
C GLU A 216 -1.14 5.98 -19.46
N ALA A 217 -0.97 4.91 -18.67
CA ALA A 217 -1.97 3.86 -18.52
C ALA A 217 -3.30 4.43 -17.98
N PHE A 218 -3.24 5.30 -16.97
CA PHE A 218 -4.43 5.93 -16.41
C PHE A 218 -5.14 6.85 -17.43
N ILE A 219 -4.40 7.67 -18.17
CA ILE A 219 -4.99 8.56 -19.20
C ILE A 219 -5.66 7.74 -20.31
N LEU A 220 -5.03 6.63 -20.73
CA LEU A 220 -5.56 5.76 -21.77
C LEU A 220 -6.81 5.01 -21.31
N ASN A 221 -6.80 4.46 -20.11
CA ASN A 221 -7.94 3.71 -19.55
C ASN A 221 -8.00 3.85 -18.02
N PRO A 222 -8.74 4.83 -17.49
CA PRO A 222 -8.88 5.04 -16.04
C PRO A 222 -9.51 3.85 -15.29
N MET A 223 -10.20 2.96 -16.00
CA MET A 223 -10.93 1.82 -15.42
C MET A 223 -10.29 0.47 -15.74
N ASP A 224 -9.01 0.43 -16.14
CA ASP A 224 -8.30 -0.79 -16.58
C ASP A 224 -8.24 -1.91 -15.53
N THR A 225 -8.18 -1.55 -14.25
CA THR A 225 -8.22 -2.49 -13.13
C THR A 225 -9.37 -2.11 -12.18
N PRO A 226 -10.58 -2.62 -12.42
CA PRO A 226 -11.70 -2.38 -11.51
C PRO A 226 -11.47 -3.05 -10.17
N PHE A 227 -12.04 -2.48 -9.10
CA PHE A 227 -12.09 -3.14 -7.80
C PHE A 227 -12.89 -4.44 -7.88
N ILE A 228 -12.50 -5.43 -7.10
CA ILE A 228 -13.32 -6.62 -6.85
C ILE A 228 -14.65 -6.14 -6.24
N PRO A 229 -15.80 -6.62 -6.74
CA PRO A 229 -17.10 -6.24 -6.19
C PRO A 229 -17.19 -6.53 -4.69
N THR A 230 -17.90 -5.67 -3.96
CA THR A 230 -18.15 -5.93 -2.54
C THR A 230 -18.86 -7.26 -2.33
N TRP A 231 -18.60 -7.91 -1.22
CA TRP A 231 -19.22 -9.20 -0.88
C TRP A 231 -20.74 -9.11 -0.82
N SER A 232 -21.28 -8.01 -0.30
CA SER A 232 -22.71 -7.74 -0.28
C SER A 232 -23.30 -7.69 -1.71
N ARG A 233 -22.60 -7.07 -2.66
CA ARG A 233 -23.00 -7.03 -4.06
C ARG A 233 -22.99 -8.41 -4.71
N VAL A 234 -21.93 -9.20 -4.46
CA VAL A 234 -21.81 -10.57 -4.98
C VAL A 234 -22.97 -11.44 -4.47
N LYS A 235 -23.25 -11.40 -3.16
CA LYS A 235 -24.36 -12.16 -2.56
C LYS A 235 -25.72 -11.74 -3.08
N SER A 236 -25.92 -10.43 -3.33
CA SER A 236 -27.18 -9.94 -3.90
C SER A 236 -27.38 -10.37 -5.36
N ALA A 237 -26.29 -10.35 -6.16
CA ALA A 237 -26.34 -10.74 -7.57
C ALA A 237 -26.42 -12.27 -7.77
N ILE A 238 -25.83 -13.04 -6.86
CA ILE A 238 -25.76 -14.51 -6.91
C ILE A 238 -26.09 -15.06 -5.50
N PRO A 239 -27.39 -15.18 -5.14
CA PRO A 239 -27.80 -15.60 -3.78
C PRO A 239 -27.20 -16.93 -3.33
N ASP A 240 -26.95 -17.85 -4.25
CA ASP A 240 -26.37 -19.19 -4.03
C ASP A 240 -24.84 -19.22 -4.09
N PHE A 241 -24.17 -18.07 -4.12
CA PHE A 241 -22.71 -17.98 -4.33
C PHE A 241 -21.90 -18.79 -3.31
N LEU A 242 -22.27 -18.72 -2.03
CA LEU A 242 -21.55 -19.45 -0.97
C LEU A 242 -21.66 -20.97 -1.15
N GLY A 243 -22.84 -21.49 -1.46
CA GLY A 243 -23.02 -22.93 -1.72
C GLY A 243 -22.20 -23.40 -2.93
N ARG A 244 -22.14 -22.59 -3.98
CA ARG A 244 -21.27 -22.88 -5.14
C ARG A 244 -19.80 -22.88 -4.77
N LEU A 245 -19.35 -21.89 -3.98
CA LEU A 245 -17.96 -21.81 -3.52
C LEU A 245 -17.59 -23.03 -2.66
N GLU A 246 -18.43 -23.40 -1.69
CA GLU A 246 -18.22 -24.59 -0.85
C GLU A 246 -18.13 -25.88 -1.69
N LYS A 247 -18.99 -26.02 -2.69
CA LYS A 247 -18.96 -27.15 -3.60
C LYS A 247 -17.63 -27.24 -4.35
N VAL A 248 -17.16 -26.14 -4.94
CA VAL A 248 -15.88 -26.07 -5.68
C VAL A 248 -14.71 -26.39 -4.74
N VAL A 249 -14.68 -25.81 -3.53
CA VAL A 249 -13.63 -26.09 -2.54
C VAL A 249 -13.61 -27.57 -2.15
N ASN A 250 -14.78 -28.19 -1.96
CA ASN A 250 -14.87 -29.61 -1.63
C ASN A 250 -14.44 -30.51 -2.80
N GLU A 251 -14.74 -30.12 -4.04
CA GLU A 251 -14.28 -30.82 -5.24
C GLU A 251 -12.75 -30.74 -5.38
N ASP A 252 -12.16 -29.56 -5.18
CA ASP A 252 -10.71 -29.37 -5.23
C ASP A 252 -10.00 -30.15 -4.10
N ASN A 253 -10.52 -30.11 -2.88
CA ASN A 253 -9.97 -30.90 -1.78
C ASN A 253 -9.92 -32.42 -2.11
N LYS A 254 -10.98 -32.94 -2.72
CA LYS A 254 -11.00 -34.37 -3.15
C LYS A 254 -10.00 -34.66 -4.26
N LYS A 255 -9.63 -33.68 -5.07
CA LYS A 255 -8.72 -33.87 -6.20
C LYS A 255 -7.25 -33.83 -5.78
N TYR A 256 -6.94 -33.16 -4.67
CA TYR A 256 -5.56 -32.93 -4.18
C TYR A 256 -5.25 -33.64 -2.85
N THR A 257 -6.21 -34.42 -2.30
CA THR A 257 -5.99 -35.37 -1.20
C THR A 257 -5.86 -36.79 -1.75
#